data_fe5d2acd7716691ca87b269d36a9495e
#
_entry.id   fe5d2acd7716691ca87b269d36a9495e
#
_cell.length_a   1.000
_cell.length_b   1.000
_cell.length_c   1.000
_cell.angle_alpha   90.00
_cell.angle_beta   90.00
_cell.angle_gamma   90.00
#
_symmetry.space_group_name_H-M   'P 1'
#
loop_
_entity.id
_entity.type
_entity.pdbx_description
1 polymer ?
#
loop_
_entity_poly.entity_id
_entity_poly.type
_entity_poly.pdbx_seq_one_letter_code
_entity_poly.pdbx_strand_id
1 'polypeptide(L)'
;IVIEAVANLAERYEAAAEAAGNHSVAESFRRVPLYGAKTLQEAMQSIRLMSALLYYAGCAHIGLGRMDQYLYPFYLRDLQRKTLTKEQARDLFAEFFISFNRDSDTYFGVQQGDNGQTVMLGGCDGEGNPAVNELTYLMMEVSKDLKLIDPKINLRIDRNTPDDLLKTACMLTECGLGFPQYSNDEVVIPALVKNGYSLEDARNYTVAACWEFVIPSKGVEIVNKSAVSFPYAVHRAFKLAVKLPLFSKFLFRQLIKWDMWRQIRHIQKVCDIHFLPCPLGCLFVDGALEQAREVEFASKYHHVGIHGAGSSNAADMMTAIEYFADNYPHAKLKELYRATKKNFCGYEELKAFLKTKLPKLGNNDAVSNRNLKFLFDSFALAAEMISTRRSRIRPGSGSAMFYILLTQPVSADLPYIGASEDGRGAGEPLSASLAPAHGVKINGVLSVLKSFAGIDYSRIVNGGPITIELSPTIFKYDEGISKLVNLIKYFVHVGNQQLQLNVLDAAVLEDAMAHPENHRNLIVRVWGWSGYFTELAPEYQRHVLNRHKYTL
;
A
#
# COMPACT_ATOMS: atom_id res chain seq x y z
N ILE A 1 18.32 -31.40 5.02
CA ILE A 1 18.92 -30.69 3.85
C ILE A 1 18.83 -29.19 4.02
N VAL A 2 17.63 -28.56 4.13
CA VAL A 2 17.52 -27.09 4.20
C VAL A 2 18.19 -26.54 5.46
N ILE A 3 17.91 -27.10 6.63
CA ILE A 3 18.51 -26.70 7.91
C ILE A 3 20.04 -26.91 7.87
N GLU A 4 20.52 -28.00 7.31
CA GLU A 4 21.94 -28.27 7.14
C GLU A 4 22.62 -27.26 6.19
N ALA A 5 21.93 -26.83 5.12
CA ALA A 5 22.43 -25.79 4.22
C ALA A 5 22.55 -24.45 4.92
N VAL A 6 21.54 -24.09 5.74
CA VAL A 6 21.56 -22.88 6.57
C VAL A 6 22.69 -22.93 7.60
N ALA A 7 22.92 -24.09 8.23
CA ALA A 7 24.02 -24.31 9.17
C ALA A 7 25.38 -24.10 8.51
N ASN A 8 25.60 -24.78 7.39
CA ASN A 8 26.85 -24.63 6.61
C ASN A 8 27.10 -23.19 6.17
N LEU A 9 26.06 -22.47 5.77
CA LEU A 9 26.17 -21.06 5.42
C LEU A 9 26.58 -20.21 6.64
N ALA A 10 25.98 -20.44 7.81
CA ALA A 10 26.34 -19.74 9.04
C ALA A 10 27.80 -19.99 9.43
N GLU A 11 28.31 -21.23 9.34
CA GLU A 11 29.72 -21.59 9.57
C GLU A 11 30.66 -20.87 8.60
N ARG A 12 30.29 -20.73 7.33
CA ARG A 12 31.09 -19.99 6.34
C ARG A 12 31.11 -18.49 6.63
N TYR A 13 30.00 -17.90 7.10
CA TYR A 13 29.98 -16.51 7.52
C TYR A 13 30.77 -16.29 8.81
N GLU A 14 30.74 -17.22 9.77
CA GLU A 14 31.59 -17.22 10.96
C GLU A 14 33.07 -17.15 10.55
N ALA A 15 33.51 -18.08 9.72
CA ALA A 15 34.91 -18.14 9.27
C ALA A 15 35.31 -16.86 8.52
N ALA A 16 34.44 -16.32 7.66
CA ALA A 16 34.72 -15.08 6.95
C ALA A 16 34.82 -13.87 7.89
N ALA A 17 33.95 -13.79 8.90
CA ALA A 17 33.96 -12.73 9.91
C ALA A 17 35.25 -12.79 10.76
N GLU A 18 35.65 -13.99 11.21
CA GLU A 18 36.94 -14.19 11.91
C GLU A 18 38.13 -13.75 11.06
N ALA A 19 38.17 -14.15 9.79
CA ALA A 19 39.24 -13.75 8.86
C ALA A 19 39.27 -12.24 8.62
N ALA A 20 38.14 -11.57 8.69
CA ALA A 20 38.02 -10.11 8.58
C ALA A 20 38.28 -9.37 9.92
N GLY A 21 38.54 -10.07 11.02
CA GLY A 21 38.72 -9.49 12.36
C GLY A 21 37.42 -9.01 13.01
N ASN A 22 36.25 -9.39 12.48
CA ASN A 22 34.98 -9.04 13.07
C ASN A 22 34.49 -10.13 14.02
N HIS A 23 35.12 -10.20 15.21
CA HIS A 23 34.84 -11.24 16.19
C HIS A 23 33.41 -11.22 16.74
N SER A 24 32.78 -10.05 16.84
CA SER A 24 31.40 -9.91 17.31
C SER A 24 30.39 -10.58 16.38
N VAL A 25 30.55 -10.39 15.07
CA VAL A 25 29.71 -11.05 14.05
C VAL A 25 30.00 -12.55 14.03
N ALA A 26 31.27 -12.96 14.12
CA ALA A 26 31.64 -14.38 14.17
C ALA A 26 31.00 -15.08 15.39
N GLU A 27 31.07 -14.48 16.58
CA GLU A 27 30.43 -15.02 17.79
C GLU A 27 28.92 -15.15 17.62
N SER A 28 28.28 -14.18 16.97
CA SER A 28 26.84 -14.27 16.66
C SER A 28 26.53 -15.48 15.80
N PHE A 29 27.32 -15.77 14.75
CA PHE A 29 27.11 -16.90 13.85
C PHE A 29 27.38 -18.28 14.48
N ARG A 30 28.16 -18.37 15.55
CA ARG A 30 28.29 -19.61 16.36
C ARG A 30 26.98 -20.04 17.00
N ARG A 31 26.06 -19.10 17.12
CA ARG A 31 24.75 -19.34 17.74
C ARG A 31 23.60 -19.26 16.77
N VAL A 32 23.44 -18.16 16.05
CA VAL A 32 22.29 -17.92 15.16
C VAL A 32 22.62 -18.26 13.71
N PRO A 33 21.67 -18.76 12.92
CA PRO A 33 20.24 -18.95 13.24
C PRO A 33 19.87 -20.29 13.88
N LEU A 34 20.83 -21.19 14.15
CA LEU A 34 20.56 -22.55 14.61
C LEU A 34 19.96 -22.62 16.03
N TYR A 35 20.39 -21.71 16.88
CA TYR A 35 19.91 -21.58 18.24
C TYR A 35 19.24 -20.22 18.42
N GLY A 36 18.29 -20.14 19.35
CA GLY A 36 17.60 -18.89 19.64
C GLY A 36 18.55 -17.79 20.08
N ALA A 37 18.35 -16.59 19.59
CA ALA A 37 19.12 -15.40 19.94
C ALA A 37 19.05 -15.09 21.45
N LYS A 38 20.13 -14.59 22.02
CA LYS A 38 20.22 -14.13 23.41
C LYS A 38 20.40 -12.61 23.52
N THR A 39 20.94 -11.98 22.49
CA THR A 39 21.21 -10.54 22.42
C THR A 39 20.47 -9.88 21.28
N LEU A 40 20.35 -8.55 21.33
CA LEU A 40 19.75 -7.77 20.25
C LEU A 40 20.51 -7.96 18.93
N GLN A 41 21.84 -7.95 18.98
CA GLN A 41 22.70 -8.18 17.80
C GLN A 41 22.46 -9.56 17.20
N GLU A 42 22.43 -10.63 18.00
CA GLU A 42 22.13 -11.98 17.51
C GLU A 42 20.74 -12.06 16.86
N ALA A 43 19.71 -11.41 17.46
CA ALA A 43 18.36 -11.38 16.91
C ALA A 43 18.34 -10.68 15.54
N MET A 44 18.95 -9.52 15.42
CA MET A 44 19.07 -8.79 14.14
C MET A 44 19.84 -9.59 13.09
N GLN A 45 20.95 -10.22 13.47
CA GLN A 45 21.75 -11.06 12.58
C GLN A 45 20.95 -12.25 12.04
N SER A 46 20.17 -12.91 12.92
CA SER A 46 19.28 -14.00 12.52
C SER A 46 18.22 -13.54 11.52
N ILE A 47 17.54 -12.41 11.79
CA ILE A 47 16.53 -11.85 10.91
C ILE A 47 17.13 -11.52 9.54
N ARG A 48 18.28 -10.86 9.52
CA ARG A 48 18.92 -10.45 8.27
C ARG A 48 19.33 -11.64 7.39
N LEU A 49 19.92 -12.67 8.00
CA LEU A 49 20.28 -13.89 7.28
C LEU A 49 19.05 -14.61 6.74
N MET A 50 18.04 -14.83 7.58
CA MET A 50 16.84 -15.56 7.19
C MET A 50 16.01 -14.81 6.15
N SER A 51 15.94 -13.48 6.26
CA SER A 51 15.30 -12.63 5.24
C SER A 51 15.99 -12.79 3.88
N ALA A 52 17.32 -12.71 3.82
CA ALA A 52 18.07 -12.91 2.59
C ALA A 52 17.83 -14.30 1.99
N LEU A 53 17.87 -15.35 2.83
CA LEU A 53 17.65 -16.73 2.38
C LEU A 53 16.24 -16.95 1.83
N LEU A 54 15.20 -16.33 2.43
CA LEU A 54 13.84 -16.39 1.91
C LEU A 54 13.73 -15.70 0.54
N TYR A 55 14.39 -14.57 0.33
CA TYR A 55 14.47 -13.95 -1.00
C TYR A 55 15.14 -14.86 -2.02
N TYR A 56 16.27 -15.46 -1.69
CA TYR A 56 16.95 -16.43 -2.57
C TYR A 56 16.13 -17.70 -2.80
N ALA A 57 15.26 -18.08 -1.86
CA ALA A 57 14.29 -19.16 -2.05
C ALA A 57 13.09 -18.75 -2.94
N GLY A 58 13.06 -17.54 -3.47
CA GLY A 58 12.00 -17.05 -4.35
C GLY A 58 10.81 -16.39 -3.65
N CYS A 59 10.91 -16.17 -2.33
CA CYS A 59 9.89 -15.41 -1.60
C CYS A 59 10.13 -13.91 -1.80
N ALA A 60 9.20 -13.23 -2.43
CA ALA A 60 9.24 -11.77 -2.61
C ALA A 60 8.41 -11.04 -1.55
N HIS A 61 8.70 -9.77 -1.32
CA HIS A 61 7.95 -8.89 -0.42
C HIS A 61 7.85 -9.41 1.03
N ILE A 62 8.97 -9.85 1.58
CA ILE A 62 9.03 -10.34 2.96
C ILE A 62 8.93 -9.17 3.92
N GLY A 63 7.76 -9.02 4.57
CA GLY A 63 7.57 -8.05 5.65
C GLY A 63 8.29 -8.49 6.91
N LEU A 64 8.93 -7.53 7.60
CA LEU A 64 9.67 -7.76 8.85
C LEU A 64 8.74 -7.76 10.08
N GLY A 65 7.46 -7.52 9.88
CA GLY A 65 6.45 -7.58 10.94
C GLY A 65 6.60 -6.48 11.98
N ARG A 66 6.20 -6.80 13.21
CA ARG A 66 6.16 -5.86 14.34
C ARG A 66 7.51 -5.84 15.07
N MET A 67 8.51 -5.26 14.43
CA MET A 67 9.91 -5.31 14.87
C MET A 67 10.13 -4.65 16.25
N ASP A 68 9.43 -3.59 16.53
CA ASP A 68 9.46 -2.92 17.83
C ASP A 68 8.91 -3.80 18.98
N GLN A 69 8.13 -4.85 18.67
CA GLN A 69 7.59 -5.74 19.68
C GLN A 69 8.52 -6.93 19.95
N TYR A 70 8.90 -7.68 18.92
CA TYR A 70 9.66 -8.91 19.11
C TYR A 70 11.16 -8.67 19.39
N LEU A 71 11.71 -7.49 19.04
CA LEU A 71 13.09 -7.11 19.42
C LEU A 71 13.16 -6.43 20.80
N TYR A 72 12.07 -5.88 21.31
CA TYR A 72 12.08 -5.13 22.57
C TYR A 72 12.57 -5.93 23.78
N PRO A 73 12.21 -7.22 23.98
CA PRO A 73 12.75 -8.03 25.07
C PRO A 73 14.28 -8.21 25.03
N PHE A 74 14.87 -8.30 23.84
CA PHE A 74 16.32 -8.39 23.68
C PHE A 74 16.99 -7.06 24.01
N TYR A 75 16.46 -5.96 23.50
CA TYR A 75 16.91 -4.60 23.80
C TYR A 75 16.92 -4.32 25.30
N LEU A 76 15.81 -4.57 26.01
CA LEU A 76 15.71 -4.37 27.45
C LEU A 76 16.71 -5.22 28.24
N ARG A 77 16.85 -6.49 27.85
CA ARG A 77 17.78 -7.42 28.49
C ARG A 77 19.22 -6.94 28.41
N ASP A 78 19.62 -6.50 27.23
CA ASP A 78 20.99 -6.05 26.99
C ASP A 78 21.29 -4.74 27.72
N LEU A 79 20.34 -3.80 27.78
CA LEU A 79 20.44 -2.60 28.58
C LEU A 79 20.57 -2.91 30.11
N GLN A 80 19.71 -3.82 30.61
CA GLN A 80 19.75 -4.24 32.01
C GLN A 80 21.07 -4.90 32.41
N ARG A 81 21.63 -5.69 31.50
CA ARG A 81 22.95 -6.33 31.67
C ARG A 81 24.11 -5.38 31.44
N LYS A 82 23.86 -4.16 30.99
CA LYS A 82 24.88 -3.17 30.62
C LYS A 82 25.85 -3.69 29.52
N THR A 83 25.39 -4.62 28.69
CA THR A 83 26.12 -5.11 27.52
C THR A 83 25.88 -4.25 26.30
N LEU A 84 24.89 -3.35 26.36
CA LEU A 84 24.51 -2.42 25.31
C LEU A 84 24.14 -1.07 25.94
N THR A 85 24.50 0.05 25.30
CA THR A 85 23.97 1.39 25.60
C THR A 85 22.88 1.77 24.60
N LYS A 86 22.13 2.85 24.87
CA LYS A 86 21.11 3.35 23.92
C LYS A 86 21.74 3.84 22.61
N GLU A 87 22.92 4.46 22.69
CA GLU A 87 23.68 4.91 21.54
C GLU A 87 24.13 3.74 20.67
N GLN A 88 24.68 2.69 21.31
CA GLN A 88 25.07 1.47 20.61
C GLN A 88 23.87 0.75 19.98
N ALA A 89 22.71 0.74 20.63
CA ALA A 89 21.49 0.21 20.05
C ALA A 89 21.08 0.99 18.80
N ARG A 90 21.18 2.34 18.85
CA ARG A 90 20.92 3.18 17.70
C ARG A 90 21.83 2.85 16.52
N ASP A 91 23.14 2.69 16.78
CA ASP A 91 24.13 2.31 15.76
C ASP A 91 23.81 0.93 15.18
N LEU A 92 23.46 -0.06 16.01
CA LEU A 92 23.04 -1.39 15.55
C LEU A 92 21.80 -1.32 14.65
N PHE A 93 20.78 -0.51 14.98
CA PHE A 93 19.63 -0.32 14.11
C PHE A 93 20.00 0.40 12.81
N ALA A 94 20.93 1.35 12.83
CA ALA A 94 21.41 2.03 11.64
C ALA A 94 22.13 1.04 10.70
N GLU A 95 23.06 0.25 11.20
CA GLU A 95 23.74 -0.80 10.43
C GLU A 95 22.76 -1.85 9.88
N PHE A 96 21.79 -2.24 10.69
CA PHE A 96 20.76 -3.18 10.31
C PHE A 96 19.90 -2.64 9.16
N PHE A 97 19.46 -1.39 9.21
CA PHE A 97 18.68 -0.76 8.13
C PHE A 97 19.51 -0.58 6.87
N ILE A 98 20.78 -0.16 6.99
CA ILE A 98 21.70 -0.08 5.85
C ILE A 98 21.85 -1.44 5.16
N SER A 99 21.90 -2.54 5.93
CA SER A 99 22.06 -3.88 5.40
C SER A 99 20.94 -4.31 4.45
N PHE A 100 19.72 -3.82 4.61
CA PHE A 100 18.59 -4.10 3.73
C PHE A 100 18.67 -3.39 2.37
N ASN A 101 19.48 -2.32 2.28
CA ASN A 101 19.66 -1.56 1.03
C ASN A 101 20.94 -1.94 0.27
N ARG A 102 21.82 -2.74 0.89
CA ARG A 102 23.12 -3.05 0.32
C ARG A 102 23.07 -4.04 -0.84
N ASP A 103 22.20 -5.03 -0.76
CA ASP A 103 22.06 -6.14 -1.71
C ASP A 103 20.70 -6.13 -2.43
N SER A 104 20.05 -4.98 -2.45
CA SER A 104 18.72 -4.80 -3.04
C SER A 104 18.64 -5.21 -4.52
N ASP A 105 19.74 -5.05 -5.25
CA ASP A 105 19.80 -5.40 -6.68
C ASP A 105 19.91 -6.91 -6.93
N THR A 106 20.17 -7.70 -5.89
CA THR A 106 20.30 -9.17 -6.00
C THR A 106 18.97 -9.89 -5.85
N TYR A 107 17.92 -9.21 -5.45
CA TYR A 107 16.61 -9.80 -5.23
C TYR A 107 15.67 -9.54 -6.42
N PHE A 108 14.76 -10.48 -6.66
CA PHE A 108 13.64 -10.27 -7.57
C PHE A 108 12.63 -9.33 -6.90
N GLY A 109 12.93 -8.03 -6.90
CA GLY A 109 12.03 -6.99 -6.41
C GLY A 109 10.97 -6.61 -7.43
N VAL A 110 10.01 -5.82 -7.00
CA VAL A 110 9.00 -5.22 -7.90
C VAL A 110 9.63 -4.15 -8.77
N GLN A 111 10.56 -3.42 -8.20
CA GLN A 111 11.31 -2.32 -8.82
C GLN A 111 12.74 -2.32 -8.30
N GLN A 112 13.64 -1.71 -9.05
CA GLN A 112 15.00 -1.50 -8.61
C GLN A 112 15.01 -0.68 -7.31
N GLY A 113 15.71 -1.20 -6.28
CA GLY A 113 15.82 -0.56 -4.98
C GLY A 113 14.60 -0.74 -4.05
N ASP A 114 13.53 -1.44 -4.46
CA ASP A 114 12.38 -1.73 -3.60
C ASP A 114 12.15 -3.24 -3.45
N ASN A 115 12.57 -3.79 -2.33
CA ASN A 115 12.39 -5.21 -2.01
C ASN A 115 11.09 -5.50 -1.25
N GLY A 116 10.26 -4.48 -1.01
CA GLY A 116 9.01 -4.62 -0.27
C GLY A 116 9.18 -4.96 1.20
N GLN A 117 10.33 -4.65 1.79
CA GLN A 117 10.63 -4.90 3.19
C GLN A 117 9.92 -3.86 4.06
N THR A 118 8.89 -4.28 4.75
CA THR A 118 8.05 -3.40 5.57
C THR A 118 8.21 -3.71 7.05
N VAL A 119 8.20 -2.67 7.86
CA VAL A 119 8.15 -2.73 9.33
C VAL A 119 6.85 -2.10 9.80
N MET A 120 6.17 -2.77 10.73
CA MET A 120 4.99 -2.24 11.39
C MET A 120 5.32 -1.87 12.83
N LEU A 121 5.04 -0.64 13.23
CA LEU A 121 5.33 -0.11 14.55
C LEU A 121 4.06 0.26 15.32
N GLY A 122 4.14 0.28 16.64
CA GLY A 122 3.09 0.77 17.53
C GLY A 122 1.83 -0.10 17.59
N GLY A 123 0.67 0.56 17.74
CA GLY A 123 -0.62 -0.10 17.88
C GLY A 123 -0.84 -0.75 19.25
N CYS A 124 -1.50 -1.91 19.27
CA CYS A 124 -1.77 -2.66 20.49
C CYS A 124 -1.16 -4.07 20.47
N ASP A 125 -1.03 -4.69 21.65
CA ASP A 125 -0.67 -6.09 21.81
C ASP A 125 -1.88 -7.02 21.55
N GLY A 126 -1.71 -8.36 21.73
CA GLY A 126 -2.78 -9.36 21.56
C GLY A 126 -3.96 -9.18 22.53
N GLU A 127 -3.72 -8.57 23.69
CA GLU A 127 -4.75 -8.30 24.71
C GLU A 127 -5.46 -6.96 24.46
N GLY A 128 -4.88 -6.09 23.63
CA GLY A 128 -5.41 -4.76 23.31
C GLY A 128 -4.78 -3.62 24.10
N ASN A 129 -3.72 -3.87 24.84
CA ASN A 129 -2.98 -2.83 25.54
C ASN A 129 -2.10 -2.03 24.55
N PRO A 130 -1.81 -0.75 24.82
CA PRO A 130 -0.88 0.03 24.01
C PRO A 130 0.50 -0.66 23.91
N ALA A 131 1.02 -0.76 22.69
CA ALA A 131 2.27 -1.48 22.39
C ALA A 131 3.40 -0.54 21.93
N VAL A 132 3.23 0.76 22.10
CA VAL A 132 4.28 1.77 21.85
C VAL A 132 5.38 1.65 22.90
N ASN A 133 6.63 1.58 22.46
CA ASN A 133 7.80 1.44 23.34
C ASN A 133 9.00 2.25 22.79
N GLU A 134 10.14 2.23 23.47
CA GLU A 134 11.34 2.98 23.07
C GLU A 134 11.82 2.64 21.66
N LEU A 135 11.70 1.38 21.21
CA LEU A 135 12.10 0.98 19.87
C LEU A 135 11.18 1.55 18.79
N THR A 136 9.90 1.81 19.11
CA THR A 136 8.97 2.47 18.19
C THR A 136 9.50 3.84 17.76
N TYR A 137 10.00 4.63 18.69
CA TYR A 137 10.63 5.94 18.43
C TYR A 137 11.98 5.79 17.75
N LEU A 138 12.85 4.95 18.32
CA LEU A 138 14.22 4.75 17.82
C LEU A 138 14.26 4.36 16.34
N MET A 139 13.41 3.44 15.91
CA MET A 139 13.36 3.01 14.52
C MET A 139 12.93 4.13 13.56
N MET A 140 11.99 4.97 13.97
CA MET A 140 11.58 6.14 13.16
C MET A 140 12.71 7.19 13.11
N GLU A 141 13.41 7.43 14.20
CA GLU A 141 14.54 8.35 14.23
C GLU A 141 15.69 7.88 13.36
N VAL A 142 16.06 6.59 13.45
CA VAL A 142 17.10 5.99 12.59
C VAL A 142 16.70 6.08 11.11
N SER A 143 15.45 5.77 10.77
CA SER A 143 14.95 5.89 9.40
C SER A 143 15.01 7.34 8.89
N LYS A 144 14.65 8.31 9.74
CA LYS A 144 14.73 9.75 9.43
C LYS A 144 16.16 10.19 9.12
N ASP A 145 17.14 9.71 9.88
CA ASP A 145 18.53 10.12 9.71
C ASP A 145 19.19 9.46 8.51
N LEU A 146 18.91 8.19 8.25
CA LEU A 146 19.50 7.45 7.13
C LEU A 146 18.88 7.80 5.78
N LYS A 147 17.59 8.12 5.74
CA LYS A 147 16.85 8.43 4.49
C LYS A 147 17.02 7.36 3.42
N LEU A 148 16.77 6.11 3.77
CA LEU A 148 16.85 4.95 2.87
C LEU A 148 15.46 4.48 2.44
N ILE A 149 15.39 3.70 1.35
CA ILE A 149 14.13 3.14 0.84
C ILE A 149 13.59 2.04 1.76
N ASP A 150 14.45 1.13 2.19
CA ASP A 150 14.10 0.00 3.05
C ASP A 150 14.81 0.08 4.42
N PRO A 151 14.15 -0.38 5.49
CA PRO A 151 12.80 -0.89 5.54
C PRO A 151 11.75 0.23 5.52
N LYS A 152 10.62 -0.03 4.87
CA LYS A 152 9.50 0.93 4.84
C LYS A 152 8.75 0.93 6.17
N ILE A 153 8.65 2.08 6.80
CA ILE A 153 7.99 2.23 8.10
C ILE A 153 6.47 2.37 7.90
N ASN A 154 5.72 1.54 8.61
CA ASN A 154 4.28 1.68 8.80
C ASN A 154 4.01 1.90 10.29
N LEU A 155 3.05 2.75 10.61
CA LEU A 155 2.67 3.08 11.99
C LEU A 155 1.19 2.78 12.21
N ARG A 156 0.89 1.97 13.21
CA ARG A 156 -0.48 1.74 13.67
C ARG A 156 -0.87 2.84 14.66
N ILE A 157 -2.03 3.42 14.43
CA ILE A 157 -2.55 4.54 15.22
C ILE A 157 -4.02 4.34 15.56
N ASP A 158 -4.45 5.00 16.63
CA ASP A 158 -5.84 5.13 17.06
C ASP A 158 -6.07 6.51 17.69
N ARG A 159 -7.25 6.76 18.25
CA ARG A 159 -7.56 8.03 18.94
C ARG A 159 -6.73 8.30 20.19
N ASN A 160 -6.13 7.26 20.79
CA ASN A 160 -5.34 7.35 22.01
C ASN A 160 -3.83 7.41 21.74
N THR A 161 -3.44 7.40 20.48
CA THR A 161 -2.02 7.47 20.09
C THR A 161 -1.38 8.75 20.62
N PRO A 162 -0.25 8.67 21.37
CA PRO A 162 0.41 9.82 21.99
C PRO A 162 0.83 10.88 20.98
N ASP A 163 0.67 12.16 21.35
CA ASP A 163 1.01 13.29 20.45
C ASP A 163 2.49 13.37 20.13
N ASP A 164 3.36 12.99 21.03
CA ASP A 164 4.81 12.93 20.82
C ASP A 164 5.18 11.87 19.79
N LEU A 165 4.50 10.71 19.80
CA LEU A 165 4.66 9.70 18.76
C LEU A 165 4.23 10.22 17.39
N LEU A 166 3.07 10.88 17.32
CA LEU A 166 2.60 11.50 16.07
C LEU A 166 3.56 12.60 15.59
N LYS A 167 4.14 13.40 16.48
CA LYS A 167 5.16 14.39 16.13
C LYS A 167 6.41 13.74 15.54
N THR A 168 6.93 12.68 16.17
CA THR A 168 8.08 11.91 15.66
C THR A 168 7.78 11.35 14.27
N ALA A 169 6.59 10.79 14.07
CA ALA A 169 6.13 10.29 12.77
C ALA A 169 6.01 11.40 11.72
N CYS A 170 5.53 12.60 12.10
CA CYS A 170 5.46 13.76 11.20
C CYS A 170 6.85 14.27 10.80
N MET A 171 7.84 14.23 11.69
CA MET A 171 9.23 14.57 11.37
C MET A 171 9.84 13.58 10.36
N LEU A 172 9.47 12.30 10.42
CA LEU A 172 9.87 11.34 9.41
C LEU A 172 9.14 11.60 8.07
N THR A 173 7.85 11.95 8.11
CA THR A 173 7.08 12.33 6.92
C THR A 173 7.70 13.53 6.20
N GLU A 174 8.19 14.54 6.94
CA GLU A 174 8.87 15.72 6.40
C GLU A 174 10.07 15.38 5.51
N CYS A 175 10.76 14.26 5.77
CA CYS A 175 11.91 13.81 4.99
C CYS A 175 11.58 13.45 3.53
N GLY A 176 10.30 13.37 3.16
CA GLY A 176 9.89 13.11 1.79
C GLY A 176 9.98 11.65 1.33
N LEU A 177 10.29 10.71 2.24
CA LEU A 177 10.43 9.28 1.91
C LEU A 177 9.10 8.59 1.58
N GLY A 178 7.94 9.24 1.84
CA GLY A 178 6.61 8.69 1.67
C GLY A 178 6.20 7.70 2.77
N PHE A 179 6.84 7.76 3.92
CA PHE A 179 6.47 7.03 5.13
C PHE A 179 6.81 7.85 6.39
N PRO A 180 6.23 7.50 7.56
CA PRO A 180 5.43 6.31 7.81
C PRO A 180 4.10 6.36 7.08
N GLN A 181 3.61 5.16 6.67
CA GLN A 181 2.23 4.98 6.27
C GLN A 181 1.40 4.66 7.52
N TYR A 182 0.28 5.33 7.68
CA TYR A 182 -0.55 5.21 8.88
C TYR A 182 -1.68 4.22 8.66
N SER A 183 -1.93 3.35 9.65
CA SER A 183 -3.06 2.40 9.66
C SER A 183 -3.90 2.63 10.91
N ASN A 184 -5.20 2.83 10.74
CA ASN A 184 -6.16 3.12 11.80
C ASN A 184 -6.69 1.83 12.44
N ASP A 185 -6.21 1.47 13.61
CA ASP A 185 -6.57 0.27 14.34
C ASP A 185 -8.07 0.18 14.64
N GLU A 186 -8.75 1.32 14.86
CA GLU A 186 -10.19 1.36 15.12
C GLU A 186 -11.04 0.89 13.91
N VAL A 187 -10.47 0.93 12.72
CA VAL A 187 -11.11 0.49 11.48
C VAL A 187 -10.58 -0.87 11.03
N VAL A 188 -9.27 -1.06 11.08
CA VAL A 188 -8.61 -2.27 10.56
C VAL A 188 -8.93 -3.51 11.40
N ILE A 189 -8.79 -3.44 12.73
CA ILE A 189 -9.00 -4.61 13.61
C ILE A 189 -10.45 -5.13 13.51
N PRO A 190 -11.50 -4.31 13.68
CA PRO A 190 -12.87 -4.78 13.51
C PRO A 190 -13.18 -5.33 12.10
N ALA A 191 -12.59 -4.73 11.06
CA ALA A 191 -12.76 -5.20 9.69
C ALA A 191 -12.15 -6.61 9.49
N LEU A 192 -10.95 -6.85 10.01
CA LEU A 192 -10.32 -8.17 9.97
C LEU A 192 -11.16 -9.22 10.73
N VAL A 193 -11.62 -8.90 11.96
CA VAL A 193 -12.47 -9.80 12.75
C VAL A 193 -13.75 -10.15 11.98
N LYS A 194 -14.43 -9.17 11.40
CA LYS A 194 -15.62 -9.41 10.56
C LYS A 194 -15.34 -10.31 9.37
N ASN A 195 -14.11 -10.28 8.87
CA ASN A 195 -13.66 -11.12 7.76
C ASN A 195 -13.13 -12.50 8.19
N GLY A 196 -13.28 -12.86 9.46
CA GLY A 196 -13.05 -14.22 9.96
C GLY A 196 -11.69 -14.45 10.59
N TYR A 197 -10.91 -13.39 10.85
CA TYR A 197 -9.72 -13.47 11.69
C TYR A 197 -10.14 -13.53 13.18
N SER A 198 -9.38 -14.26 14.02
CA SER A 198 -9.57 -14.14 15.47
C SER A 198 -9.18 -12.74 15.93
N LEU A 199 -9.75 -12.28 17.07
CA LEU A 199 -9.44 -10.96 17.59
C LEU A 199 -7.96 -10.81 17.93
N GLU A 200 -7.35 -11.83 18.51
CA GLU A 200 -5.92 -11.89 18.83
C GLU A 200 -5.06 -11.74 17.56
N ASP A 201 -5.35 -12.55 16.52
CA ASP A 201 -4.65 -12.45 15.24
C ASP A 201 -4.87 -11.10 14.57
N ALA A 202 -6.10 -10.59 14.57
CA ALA A 202 -6.43 -9.27 14.02
C ALA A 202 -5.67 -8.14 14.74
N ARG A 203 -5.45 -8.24 16.04
CA ARG A 203 -4.62 -7.29 16.81
C ARG A 203 -3.14 -7.38 16.48
N ASN A 204 -2.69 -8.52 15.97
CA ASN A 204 -1.29 -8.73 15.55
C ASN A 204 -1.06 -8.49 14.05
N TYR A 205 -1.98 -7.83 13.36
CA TYR A 205 -1.78 -7.55 11.94
C TYR A 205 -0.55 -6.70 11.67
N THR A 206 0.04 -6.91 10.49
CA THR A 206 1.09 -6.09 9.90
C THR A 206 0.74 -5.77 8.46
N VAL A 207 1.59 -4.99 7.81
CA VAL A 207 1.52 -4.71 6.37
C VAL A 207 2.58 -5.54 5.66
N ALA A 208 2.22 -6.16 4.56
CA ALA A 208 3.15 -6.74 3.60
C ALA A 208 3.13 -5.93 2.30
N ALA A 209 4.22 -5.99 1.55
CA ALA A 209 4.38 -5.31 0.28
C ALA A 209 4.09 -3.80 0.35
N CYS A 210 3.00 -3.33 -0.26
CA CYS A 210 2.71 -1.91 -0.40
C CYS A 210 1.91 -1.35 0.79
N TRP A 211 0.80 -2.03 1.15
CA TRP A 211 -0.14 -1.62 2.20
C TRP A 211 -1.09 -2.74 2.65
N GLU A 212 -0.90 -3.94 2.14
CA GLU A 212 -1.82 -5.04 2.33
C GLU A 212 -1.69 -5.63 3.74
N PHE A 213 -2.81 -5.86 4.40
CA PHE A 213 -2.82 -6.43 5.76
C PHE A 213 -2.62 -7.94 5.72
N VAL A 214 -1.70 -8.41 6.56
CA VAL A 214 -1.42 -9.84 6.77
C VAL A 214 -1.22 -10.12 8.26
N ILE A 215 -1.34 -11.39 8.64
CA ILE A 215 -1.08 -11.83 10.02
C ILE A 215 0.23 -12.62 10.03
N PRO A 216 1.27 -12.15 10.72
CA PRO A 216 2.54 -12.84 10.81
C PRO A 216 2.38 -14.28 11.27
N SER A 217 3.09 -15.21 10.67
CA SER A 217 3.15 -16.65 10.98
C SER A 217 1.84 -17.44 10.80
N LYS A 218 0.69 -16.82 10.50
CA LYS A 218 -0.61 -17.51 10.48
C LYS A 218 -1.08 -17.92 9.09
N GLY A 219 -0.44 -17.43 8.03
CA GLY A 219 -0.86 -17.80 6.70
C GLY A 219 0.06 -17.30 5.60
N VAL A 220 -0.08 -17.94 4.45
CA VAL A 220 0.45 -17.45 3.17
C VAL A 220 -0.73 -16.82 2.44
N GLU A 221 -0.88 -15.53 2.59
CA GLU A 221 -1.95 -14.77 1.95
C GLU A 221 -1.44 -14.15 0.66
N ILE A 222 -2.19 -14.33 -0.42
CA ILE A 222 -1.90 -13.66 -1.69
C ILE A 222 -2.45 -12.24 -1.59
N VAL A 223 -1.60 -11.28 -1.31
CA VAL A 223 -2.03 -9.91 -1.01
C VAL A 223 -2.43 -9.10 -2.24
N ASN A 224 -1.90 -9.45 -3.43
CA ASN A 224 -2.13 -8.68 -4.66
C ASN A 224 -2.18 -9.62 -5.89
N LYS A 225 -3.29 -10.37 -6.01
CA LYS A 225 -3.48 -11.28 -7.15
C LYS A 225 -3.68 -10.53 -8.46
N SER A 226 -4.51 -9.48 -8.46
CA SER A 226 -4.82 -8.64 -9.62
C SER A 226 -5.68 -7.45 -9.22
N ALA A 227 -6.15 -6.67 -10.19
CA ALA A 227 -7.05 -5.54 -9.98
C ALA A 227 -8.30 -5.59 -10.85
N VAL A 228 -9.42 -5.09 -10.28
CA VAL A 228 -10.66 -4.77 -10.98
C VAL A 228 -10.60 -3.32 -11.45
N SER A 229 -10.76 -3.08 -12.74
CA SER A 229 -10.86 -1.74 -13.29
C SER A 229 -12.28 -1.19 -13.11
N PHE A 230 -12.45 -0.27 -12.19
CA PHE A 230 -13.74 0.40 -11.96
C PHE A 230 -14.14 1.28 -13.15
N PRO A 231 -13.22 2.09 -13.77
CA PRO A 231 -13.55 2.85 -14.96
C PRO A 231 -14.01 1.96 -16.13
N TYR A 232 -13.38 0.81 -16.32
CA TYR A 232 -13.79 -0.13 -17.35
C TYR A 232 -15.19 -0.67 -17.10
N ALA A 233 -15.54 -1.03 -15.85
CA ALA A 233 -16.87 -1.49 -15.49
C ALA A 233 -17.93 -0.41 -15.78
N VAL A 234 -17.67 0.85 -15.42
CA VAL A 234 -18.57 1.99 -15.67
C VAL A 234 -18.71 2.24 -17.17
N HIS A 235 -17.61 2.35 -17.92
CA HIS A 235 -17.62 2.58 -19.37
C HIS A 235 -18.38 1.48 -20.11
N ARG A 236 -18.13 0.22 -19.76
CA ARG A 236 -18.79 -0.92 -20.38
C ARG A 236 -20.30 -0.95 -20.09
N ALA A 237 -20.68 -0.69 -18.84
CA ALA A 237 -22.08 -0.57 -18.45
C ALA A 237 -22.78 0.58 -19.22
N PHE A 238 -22.11 1.72 -19.34
CA PHE A 238 -22.61 2.85 -20.12
C PHE A 238 -22.77 2.51 -21.61
N LYS A 239 -21.75 1.88 -22.21
CA LYS A 239 -21.80 1.40 -23.61
C LYS A 239 -23.00 0.51 -23.91
N LEU A 240 -23.40 -0.31 -22.93
CA LEU A 240 -24.57 -1.20 -23.07
C LEU A 240 -25.88 -0.42 -22.85
N ALA A 241 -25.95 0.35 -21.80
CA ALA A 241 -27.18 1.08 -21.41
C ALA A 241 -27.55 2.19 -22.40
N VAL A 242 -26.57 2.91 -22.97
CA VAL A 242 -26.83 4.02 -23.92
C VAL A 242 -27.38 3.57 -25.27
N LYS A 243 -27.27 2.29 -25.61
CA LYS A 243 -27.83 1.71 -26.84
C LYS A 243 -29.31 1.43 -26.75
N LEU A 244 -29.85 1.34 -25.55
CA LEU A 244 -31.28 1.11 -25.34
C LEU A 244 -32.10 2.33 -25.77
N PRO A 245 -33.38 2.16 -26.13
CA PRO A 245 -34.25 3.27 -26.48
C PRO A 245 -34.37 4.34 -25.40
N LEU A 246 -34.36 3.91 -24.14
CA LEU A 246 -34.39 4.77 -22.95
C LEU A 246 -33.25 4.37 -22.01
N PHE A 247 -32.52 5.36 -21.51
CA PHE A 247 -31.48 5.14 -20.51
C PHE A 247 -32.09 4.95 -19.12
N SER A 248 -31.79 3.83 -18.48
CA SER A 248 -32.20 3.54 -17.11
C SER A 248 -31.00 3.55 -16.17
N LYS A 249 -30.98 4.49 -15.22
CA LYS A 249 -29.93 4.53 -14.16
C LYS A 249 -29.90 3.24 -13.33
N PHE A 250 -31.07 2.63 -13.08
CA PHE A 250 -31.14 1.36 -12.39
C PHE A 250 -30.41 0.26 -13.16
N LEU A 251 -30.75 0.08 -14.44
CA LEU A 251 -30.08 -0.92 -15.28
C LEU A 251 -28.59 -0.64 -15.43
N PHE A 252 -28.20 0.60 -15.61
CA PHE A 252 -26.80 1.02 -15.68
C PHE A 252 -26.02 0.56 -14.43
N ARG A 253 -26.57 0.79 -13.23
CA ARG A 253 -25.97 0.34 -11.98
C ARG A 253 -25.90 -1.19 -11.86
N GLN A 254 -26.92 -1.93 -12.32
CA GLN A 254 -26.87 -3.40 -12.33
C GLN A 254 -25.80 -3.93 -13.28
N LEU A 255 -25.61 -3.28 -14.43
CA LEU A 255 -24.57 -3.64 -15.38
C LEU A 255 -23.14 -3.41 -14.81
N ILE A 256 -22.94 -2.37 -14.00
CA ILE A 256 -21.66 -2.16 -13.28
C ILE A 256 -21.40 -3.33 -12.32
N LYS A 257 -22.38 -3.70 -11.48
CA LYS A 257 -22.27 -4.84 -10.55
C LYS A 257 -21.94 -6.14 -11.27
N TRP A 258 -22.61 -6.39 -12.36
CA TRP A 258 -22.38 -7.57 -13.18
C TRP A 258 -20.97 -7.57 -13.80
N ASP A 259 -20.47 -6.43 -14.29
CA ASP A 259 -19.14 -6.36 -14.88
C ASP A 259 -18.04 -6.53 -13.82
N MET A 260 -18.18 -5.98 -12.63
CA MET A 260 -17.25 -6.21 -11.51
C MET A 260 -17.19 -7.69 -11.12
N TRP A 261 -18.35 -8.34 -10.98
CA TRP A 261 -18.41 -9.78 -10.74
C TRP A 261 -17.73 -10.58 -11.84
N ARG A 262 -17.96 -10.20 -13.10
CA ARG A 262 -17.34 -10.83 -14.26
C ARG A 262 -15.82 -10.67 -14.26
N GLN A 263 -15.30 -9.48 -13.93
CA GLN A 263 -13.87 -9.25 -13.83
C GLN A 263 -13.24 -10.11 -12.73
N ILE A 264 -13.81 -10.16 -11.51
CA ILE A 264 -13.28 -11.00 -10.43
C ILE A 264 -13.31 -12.47 -10.82
N ARG A 265 -14.40 -12.93 -11.43
CA ARG A 265 -14.51 -14.32 -11.89
C ARG A 265 -13.50 -14.66 -12.97
N HIS A 266 -13.19 -13.73 -13.85
CA HIS A 266 -12.13 -13.88 -14.85
C HIS A 266 -10.76 -13.98 -14.17
N ILE A 267 -10.43 -13.07 -13.25
CA ILE A 267 -9.19 -13.09 -12.47
C ILE A 267 -9.01 -14.45 -11.76
N GLN A 268 -10.07 -15.00 -11.17
CA GLN A 268 -9.99 -16.30 -10.51
C GLN A 268 -9.69 -17.46 -11.46
N LYS A 269 -10.06 -17.34 -12.73
CA LYS A 269 -9.82 -18.38 -13.74
C LYS A 269 -8.43 -18.31 -14.36
N VAL A 270 -7.94 -17.09 -14.63
CA VAL A 270 -6.71 -16.90 -15.43
C VAL A 270 -5.48 -16.64 -14.58
N CYS A 271 -5.67 -16.12 -13.37
CA CYS A 271 -4.57 -15.92 -12.42
C CYS A 271 -4.51 -17.11 -11.47
N ASP A 272 -4.18 -18.28 -11.99
CA ASP A 272 -3.92 -19.44 -11.14
C ASP A 272 -2.55 -19.26 -10.46
N ILE A 273 -2.53 -19.26 -9.14
CA ILE A 273 -1.31 -19.09 -8.37
C ILE A 273 -1.00 -20.44 -7.75
N HIS A 274 0.09 -21.03 -8.21
CA HIS A 274 0.64 -22.23 -7.64
C HIS A 274 1.78 -21.86 -6.69
N PHE A 275 1.66 -22.23 -5.44
CA PHE A 275 2.77 -22.13 -4.51
C PHE A 275 3.80 -23.23 -4.84
N LEU A 276 5.01 -22.80 -5.12
CA LEU A 276 6.12 -23.74 -5.17
C LEU A 276 6.44 -24.20 -3.74
N PRO A 277 6.87 -25.46 -3.56
CA PRO A 277 7.33 -25.93 -2.26
C PRO A 277 8.40 -25.00 -1.70
N CYS A 278 8.22 -24.53 -0.48
CA CYS A 278 9.15 -23.67 0.23
C CYS A 278 9.47 -24.22 1.63
N PRO A 279 10.30 -25.25 1.74
CA PRO A 279 10.65 -25.87 3.03
C PRO A 279 11.26 -24.87 4.03
N LEU A 280 12.01 -23.88 3.55
CA LEU A 280 12.52 -22.79 4.40
C LEU A 280 11.37 -21.95 4.96
N GLY A 281 10.36 -21.64 4.16
CA GLY A 281 9.17 -20.90 4.59
C GLY A 281 8.36 -21.63 5.68
N CYS A 282 8.41 -22.97 5.70
CA CYS A 282 7.74 -23.78 6.73
C CYS A 282 8.25 -23.49 8.15
N LEU A 283 9.48 -22.98 8.29
CA LEU A 283 10.03 -22.58 9.60
C LEU A 283 9.35 -21.35 10.19
N PHE A 284 8.61 -20.59 9.39
CA PHE A 284 8.00 -19.30 9.76
C PHE A 284 6.46 -19.34 9.81
N VAL A 285 5.85 -20.49 9.53
CA VAL A 285 4.40 -20.63 9.55
C VAL A 285 3.99 -21.60 10.63
N ASP A 286 3.15 -21.15 11.56
CA ASP A 286 2.66 -21.92 12.69
C ASP A 286 1.98 -23.20 12.23
N GLY A 287 2.35 -24.31 12.83
CA GLY A 287 1.80 -25.63 12.55
C GLY A 287 2.36 -26.34 11.32
N ALA A 288 3.23 -25.70 10.53
CA ALA A 288 3.78 -26.33 9.32
C ALA A 288 4.70 -27.51 9.66
N LEU A 289 5.58 -27.36 10.63
CA LEU A 289 6.49 -28.41 11.08
C LEU A 289 5.72 -29.51 11.83
N GLU A 290 4.84 -29.15 12.75
CA GLU A 290 4.04 -30.09 13.55
C GLU A 290 3.13 -30.97 12.69
N GLN A 291 2.59 -30.40 11.60
CA GLN A 291 1.74 -31.12 10.65
C GLN A 291 2.53 -31.80 9.54
N ALA A 292 3.84 -31.56 9.43
CA ALA A 292 4.69 -31.97 8.31
C ALA A 292 4.06 -31.63 6.94
N ARG A 293 3.61 -30.36 6.80
CA ARG A 293 2.94 -29.84 5.60
C ARG A 293 3.59 -28.58 5.09
N GLU A 294 3.51 -28.41 3.77
CA GLU A 294 3.88 -27.14 3.12
C GLU A 294 3.05 -25.96 3.64
N VAL A 295 3.62 -24.78 3.58
CA VAL A 295 3.04 -23.52 4.07
C VAL A 295 1.60 -23.31 3.59
N GLU A 296 1.30 -23.64 2.33
CA GLU A 296 -0.05 -23.52 1.76
C GLU A 296 -1.09 -24.36 2.53
N PHE A 297 -0.72 -25.57 2.94
CA PHE A 297 -1.65 -26.49 3.60
C PHE A 297 -1.67 -26.33 5.13
N ALA A 298 -0.61 -25.81 5.72
CA ALA A 298 -0.50 -25.56 7.15
C ALA A 298 -1.14 -24.23 7.57
N SER A 299 -1.23 -23.27 6.66
CA SER A 299 -1.73 -21.92 6.93
C SER A 299 -3.14 -21.90 7.53
N LYS A 300 -3.33 -21.10 8.58
CA LYS A 300 -4.63 -20.86 9.22
C LYS A 300 -5.55 -20.02 8.29
N TYR A 301 -4.98 -19.08 7.55
CA TYR A 301 -5.70 -18.18 6.64
C TYR A 301 -5.21 -18.35 5.21
N HIS A 302 -6.16 -18.42 4.26
CA HIS A 302 -5.90 -18.61 2.82
C HIS A 302 -6.67 -17.55 2.03
N HIS A 303 -6.41 -16.28 2.29
CA HIS A 303 -7.16 -15.21 1.65
C HIS A 303 -6.42 -14.66 0.45
N VAL A 304 -7.18 -14.13 -0.50
CA VAL A 304 -6.67 -13.60 -1.76
C VAL A 304 -7.08 -12.14 -1.92
N GLY A 305 -6.10 -11.25 -1.99
CA GLY A 305 -6.30 -9.82 -2.24
C GLY A 305 -6.56 -9.54 -3.72
N ILE A 306 -7.62 -8.79 -3.99
CA ILE A 306 -7.92 -8.19 -5.30
C ILE A 306 -8.19 -6.72 -5.08
N HIS A 307 -7.57 -5.86 -5.87
CA HIS A 307 -7.64 -4.42 -5.69
C HIS A 307 -8.63 -3.75 -6.64
N GLY A 308 -9.24 -2.62 -6.21
CA GLY A 308 -10.02 -1.74 -7.05
C GLY A 308 -9.15 -0.61 -7.62
N ALA A 309 -9.06 -0.50 -8.94
CA ALA A 309 -8.25 0.51 -9.60
C ALA A 309 -9.11 1.62 -10.23
N GLY A 310 -8.65 2.88 -10.14
CA GLY A 310 -9.28 4.03 -10.76
C GLY A 310 -10.64 4.42 -10.17
N SER A 311 -10.84 4.19 -8.87
CA SER A 311 -12.13 4.39 -8.19
C SER A 311 -12.64 5.83 -8.27
N SER A 312 -11.76 6.83 -8.16
CA SER A 312 -12.13 8.25 -8.25
C SER A 312 -12.58 8.63 -9.66
N ASN A 313 -11.85 8.20 -10.68
CA ASN A 313 -12.29 8.40 -12.06
C ASN A 313 -13.65 7.74 -12.32
N ALA A 314 -13.84 6.51 -11.85
CA ALA A 314 -15.11 5.80 -12.02
C ALA A 314 -16.29 6.51 -11.33
N ALA A 315 -16.08 7.05 -10.13
CA ALA A 315 -17.11 7.83 -9.43
C ALA A 315 -17.45 9.12 -10.20
N ASP A 316 -16.45 9.81 -10.74
CA ASP A 316 -16.64 11.02 -11.56
C ASP A 316 -17.32 10.69 -12.90
N MET A 317 -16.98 9.55 -13.53
CA MET A 317 -17.67 9.05 -14.73
C MET A 317 -19.17 8.80 -14.46
N MET A 318 -19.50 8.11 -13.36
CA MET A 318 -20.90 7.90 -12.96
C MET A 318 -21.62 9.21 -12.73
N THR A 319 -20.97 10.17 -12.05
CA THR A 319 -21.51 11.51 -11.79
C THR A 319 -21.83 12.23 -13.10
N ALA A 320 -20.92 12.18 -14.08
CA ALA A 320 -21.14 12.78 -15.38
C ALA A 320 -22.28 12.10 -16.16
N ILE A 321 -22.29 10.77 -16.24
CA ILE A 321 -23.34 10.01 -16.93
C ILE A 321 -24.72 10.27 -16.33
N GLU A 322 -24.83 10.24 -14.99
CA GLU A 322 -26.09 10.50 -14.28
C GLU A 322 -26.55 11.95 -14.43
N TYR A 323 -25.62 12.92 -14.41
CA TYR A 323 -25.92 14.32 -14.69
C TYR A 323 -26.51 14.51 -16.08
N PHE A 324 -25.90 13.87 -17.13
CA PHE A 324 -26.43 13.95 -18.48
C PHE A 324 -27.80 13.26 -18.61
N ALA A 325 -28.00 12.15 -17.91
CA ALA A 325 -29.29 11.46 -17.90
C ALA A 325 -30.43 12.27 -17.27
N ASP A 326 -30.11 13.10 -16.27
CA ASP A 326 -31.10 13.93 -15.57
C ASP A 326 -31.39 15.25 -16.27
N ASN A 327 -30.42 15.83 -16.98
CA ASN A 327 -30.51 17.20 -17.46
C ASN A 327 -30.62 17.34 -18.98
N TYR A 328 -30.43 16.23 -19.73
CA TYR A 328 -30.40 16.28 -21.20
C TYR A 328 -31.19 15.13 -21.83
N PRO A 329 -31.67 15.33 -23.08
CA PRO A 329 -32.28 14.24 -23.86
C PRO A 329 -31.27 13.08 -24.08
N HIS A 330 -31.79 11.87 -24.27
CA HIS A 330 -31.00 10.66 -24.53
C HIS A 330 -29.99 10.80 -25.67
N ALA A 331 -30.26 11.65 -26.67
CA ALA A 331 -29.33 11.96 -27.75
C ALA A 331 -27.99 12.54 -27.24
N LYS A 332 -27.99 13.29 -26.13
CA LYS A 332 -26.78 13.85 -25.52
C LYS A 332 -25.96 12.78 -24.79
N LEU A 333 -26.59 11.75 -24.23
CA LEU A 333 -25.85 10.57 -23.72
C LEU A 333 -25.15 9.81 -24.84
N LYS A 334 -25.83 9.66 -26.01
CA LYS A 334 -25.21 9.08 -27.20
C LYS A 334 -24.05 9.93 -27.75
N GLU A 335 -24.15 11.24 -27.62
CA GLU A 335 -23.09 12.19 -27.97
C GLU A 335 -21.89 12.04 -27.04
N LEU A 336 -22.12 12.00 -25.72
CA LEU A 336 -21.08 11.73 -24.71
C LEU A 336 -20.32 10.43 -25.01
N TYR A 337 -21.05 9.34 -25.30
CA TYR A 337 -20.43 8.08 -25.67
C TYR A 337 -19.61 8.16 -26.97
N ARG A 338 -20.08 8.92 -27.97
CA ARG A 338 -19.33 9.15 -29.22
C ARG A 338 -18.07 9.97 -29.00
N ALA A 339 -18.14 10.97 -28.13
CA ALA A 339 -17.00 11.81 -27.76
C ALA A 339 -15.87 10.99 -27.11
N THR A 340 -16.19 10.10 -26.17
CA THR A 340 -15.17 9.22 -25.56
C THR A 340 -14.53 8.30 -26.60
N LYS A 341 -15.31 7.72 -27.50
CA LYS A 341 -14.77 6.88 -28.59
C LYS A 341 -13.81 7.62 -29.53
N LYS A 342 -13.99 8.93 -29.70
CA LYS A 342 -13.12 9.79 -30.53
C LYS A 342 -12.01 10.46 -29.70
N ASN A 343 -11.79 10.04 -28.46
CA ASN A 343 -10.87 10.70 -27.55
C ASN A 343 -11.09 12.21 -27.46
N PHE A 344 -12.37 12.62 -27.51
CA PHE A 344 -12.86 14.01 -27.51
C PHE A 344 -12.41 14.86 -28.72
N CYS A 345 -11.86 14.28 -29.78
CA CYS A 345 -11.56 15.01 -31.00
C CYS A 345 -12.85 15.57 -31.61
N GLY A 346 -12.93 16.90 -31.74
CA GLY A 346 -14.14 17.64 -32.13
C GLY A 346 -15.19 17.77 -31.02
N TYR A 347 -14.81 17.53 -29.75
CA TYR A 347 -15.65 17.67 -28.56
C TYR A 347 -14.88 18.33 -27.40
N GLU A 348 -13.98 19.25 -27.71
CA GLU A 348 -13.07 19.87 -26.74
C GLU A 348 -13.82 20.65 -25.67
N GLU A 349 -14.90 21.36 -26.03
CA GLU A 349 -15.78 22.05 -25.08
C GLU A 349 -16.46 21.09 -24.12
N LEU A 350 -16.95 19.95 -24.64
CA LEU A 350 -17.53 18.89 -23.80
C LEU A 350 -16.49 18.32 -22.84
N LYS A 351 -15.26 18.06 -23.31
CA LYS A 351 -14.14 17.61 -22.45
C LYS A 351 -13.87 18.60 -21.33
N ALA A 352 -13.78 19.88 -21.65
CA ALA A 352 -13.57 20.94 -20.68
C ALA A 352 -14.73 21.03 -19.66
N PHE A 353 -15.99 20.97 -20.13
CA PHE A 353 -17.16 20.94 -19.27
C PHE A 353 -17.14 19.77 -18.28
N LEU A 354 -16.87 18.55 -18.77
CA LEU A 354 -16.77 17.33 -17.94
C LEU A 354 -15.68 17.47 -16.87
N LYS A 355 -14.53 18.03 -17.21
CA LYS A 355 -13.41 18.23 -16.27
C LYS A 355 -13.68 19.29 -15.21
N THR A 356 -14.36 20.40 -15.55
CA THR A 356 -14.36 21.62 -14.72
C THR A 356 -15.70 22.04 -14.13
N LYS A 357 -16.83 21.58 -14.70
CA LYS A 357 -18.16 22.07 -14.34
C LYS A 357 -18.99 21.08 -13.52
N LEU A 358 -18.64 19.80 -13.55
CA LEU A 358 -19.34 18.78 -12.81
C LEU A 358 -18.73 18.55 -11.43
N PRO A 359 -19.51 18.10 -10.44
CA PRO A 359 -18.99 17.66 -9.16
C PRO A 359 -17.89 16.61 -9.34
N LYS A 360 -16.85 16.69 -8.50
CA LYS A 360 -15.69 15.80 -8.54
C LYS A 360 -15.41 15.21 -7.17
N LEU A 361 -15.01 13.96 -7.16
CA LEU A 361 -14.59 13.28 -5.95
C LEU A 361 -13.37 13.97 -5.32
N GLY A 362 -13.35 14.03 -4.00
CA GLY A 362 -12.35 14.75 -3.22
C GLY A 362 -12.82 16.11 -2.70
N ASN A 363 -13.99 16.60 -3.15
CA ASN A 363 -14.59 17.86 -2.72
C ASN A 363 -15.73 17.68 -1.69
N ASN A 364 -15.87 16.48 -1.14
CA ASN A 364 -16.97 16.10 -0.24
C ASN A 364 -18.37 16.35 -0.86
N ASP A 365 -18.49 16.15 -2.17
CA ASP A 365 -19.75 16.25 -2.88
C ASP A 365 -20.60 15.00 -2.66
N ALA A 366 -21.89 15.20 -2.34
CA ALA A 366 -22.81 14.11 -1.98
C ALA A 366 -23.06 13.12 -3.13
N VAL A 367 -23.06 13.58 -4.39
CA VAL A 367 -23.28 12.72 -5.56
C VAL A 367 -22.06 11.86 -5.84
N SER A 368 -20.89 12.49 -5.90
CA SER A 368 -19.61 11.80 -6.14
C SER A 368 -19.31 10.80 -5.01
N ASN A 369 -19.53 11.17 -3.74
CA ASN A 369 -19.32 10.29 -2.59
C ASN A 369 -20.29 9.09 -2.62
N ARG A 370 -21.56 9.28 -2.96
CA ARG A 370 -22.54 8.19 -3.12
C ARG A 370 -22.16 7.24 -4.24
N ASN A 371 -21.63 7.76 -5.34
CA ASN A 371 -21.18 6.95 -6.46
C ASN A 371 -19.93 6.14 -6.10
N LEU A 372 -18.96 6.72 -5.37
CA LEU A 372 -17.82 6.01 -4.83
C LEU A 372 -18.26 4.85 -3.91
N LYS A 373 -19.14 5.15 -2.96
CA LYS A 373 -19.70 4.12 -2.06
C LYS A 373 -20.37 2.99 -2.83
N PHE A 374 -21.19 3.31 -3.81
CA PHE A 374 -21.85 2.31 -4.66
C PHE A 374 -20.82 1.40 -5.39
N LEU A 375 -19.73 1.95 -5.89
CA LEU A 375 -18.69 1.19 -6.57
C LEU A 375 -18.02 0.20 -5.61
N PHE A 376 -17.62 0.65 -4.42
CA PHE A 376 -16.99 -0.24 -3.43
C PHE A 376 -17.96 -1.27 -2.86
N ASP A 377 -19.21 -0.91 -2.59
CA ASP A 377 -20.25 -1.87 -2.17
C ASP A 377 -20.50 -2.94 -3.24
N SER A 378 -20.48 -2.56 -4.52
CA SER A 378 -20.64 -3.49 -5.65
C SER A 378 -19.44 -4.43 -5.79
N PHE A 379 -18.24 -3.92 -5.60
CA PHE A 379 -17.00 -4.68 -5.61
C PHE A 379 -16.94 -5.68 -4.45
N ALA A 380 -17.25 -5.24 -3.24
CA ALA A 380 -17.30 -6.09 -2.07
C ALA A 380 -18.36 -7.21 -2.22
N LEU A 381 -19.56 -6.87 -2.72
CA LEU A 381 -20.60 -7.86 -2.98
C LEU A 381 -20.12 -8.92 -4.00
N ALA A 382 -19.48 -8.49 -5.08
CA ALA A 382 -18.96 -9.40 -6.10
C ALA A 382 -17.87 -10.33 -5.54
N ALA A 383 -17.00 -9.82 -4.66
CA ALA A 383 -15.98 -10.61 -3.98
C ALA A 383 -16.60 -11.63 -3.02
N GLU A 384 -17.59 -11.23 -2.24
CA GLU A 384 -18.34 -12.11 -1.31
C GLU A 384 -19.03 -13.26 -2.06
N MET A 385 -19.67 -12.98 -3.19
CA MET A 385 -20.37 -14.01 -4.00
C MET A 385 -19.42 -15.08 -4.59
N ILE A 386 -18.14 -14.78 -4.74
CA ILE A 386 -17.14 -15.67 -5.35
C ILE A 386 -16.29 -16.34 -4.26
N SER A 387 -16.22 -15.76 -3.08
CA SER A 387 -15.46 -16.28 -1.94
C SER A 387 -15.93 -17.67 -1.50
N THR A 388 -14.99 -18.50 -1.07
CA THR A 388 -15.26 -19.80 -0.44
C THR A 388 -14.95 -19.77 1.06
N ARG A 389 -15.33 -20.81 1.82
CA ARG A 389 -14.96 -20.90 3.25
C ARG A 389 -13.45 -20.99 3.46
N ARG A 390 -12.72 -21.63 2.53
CA ARG A 390 -11.26 -21.82 2.63
C ARG A 390 -10.48 -20.64 2.08
N SER A 391 -10.99 -19.96 1.04
CA SER A 391 -10.31 -18.86 0.38
C SER A 391 -11.28 -17.71 0.20
N ARG A 392 -11.14 -16.68 1.03
CA ARG A 392 -11.90 -15.44 0.90
C ARG A 392 -11.18 -14.48 -0.01
N ILE A 393 -11.95 -13.84 -0.89
CA ILE A 393 -11.46 -12.71 -1.65
C ILE A 393 -11.55 -11.48 -0.76
N ARG A 394 -10.42 -10.81 -0.58
CA ARG A 394 -10.31 -9.55 0.17
C ARG A 394 -10.21 -8.39 -0.80
N PRO A 395 -11.25 -7.54 -0.92
CA PRO A 395 -11.18 -6.33 -1.70
C PRO A 395 -10.19 -5.33 -1.10
N GLY A 396 -9.33 -4.71 -1.93
CA GLY A 396 -8.49 -3.58 -1.59
C GLY A 396 -9.03 -2.29 -2.20
N SER A 397 -8.85 -1.16 -1.52
CA SER A 397 -9.38 0.13 -1.96
C SER A 397 -8.50 0.85 -2.99
N GLY A 398 -7.31 0.36 -3.26
CA GLY A 398 -6.41 0.89 -4.27
C GLY A 398 -5.63 -0.23 -4.94
N SER A 399 -4.84 0.11 -5.95
CA SER A 399 -3.95 -0.83 -6.62
C SER A 399 -2.55 -0.24 -6.73
N ALA A 400 -1.52 -1.04 -6.49
CA ALA A 400 -0.13 -0.56 -6.54
C ALA A 400 0.44 -0.45 -7.96
N MET A 401 -0.01 -1.26 -8.91
CA MET A 401 0.70 -1.44 -10.19
C MET A 401 -0.13 -1.14 -11.44
N PHE A 402 -1.44 -0.97 -11.31
CA PHE A 402 -2.32 -1.05 -12.49
C PHE A 402 -2.78 0.29 -13.06
N TYR A 403 -2.43 1.42 -12.45
CA TYR A 403 -2.93 2.74 -12.87
C TYR A 403 -2.47 3.16 -14.26
N ILE A 404 -1.23 2.84 -14.64
CA ILE A 404 -0.70 3.09 -15.97
C ILE A 404 -1.08 1.94 -16.91
N LEU A 405 -0.94 0.70 -16.45
CA LEU A 405 -1.20 -0.48 -17.28
C LEU A 405 -2.62 -0.53 -17.81
N LEU A 406 -3.61 -0.11 -17.02
CA LEU A 406 -5.02 -0.07 -17.45
C LEU A 406 -5.31 1.02 -18.48
N THR A 407 -4.40 1.95 -18.71
CA THR A 407 -4.52 3.02 -19.72
C THR A 407 -3.79 2.72 -21.02
N GLN A 408 -3.12 1.57 -21.10
CA GLN A 408 -2.38 1.10 -22.27
C GLN A 408 -2.85 -0.32 -22.66
N PRO A 409 -2.92 -0.67 -23.92
CA PRO A 409 -3.33 -2.00 -24.36
C PRO A 409 -2.16 -3.00 -24.27
N VAL A 410 -1.60 -3.19 -23.07
CA VAL A 410 -0.36 -3.96 -22.84
C VAL A 410 -0.63 -5.45 -22.67
N SER A 411 -1.84 -5.84 -22.27
CA SER A 411 -2.18 -7.23 -22.01
C SER A 411 -3.64 -7.52 -22.35
N ALA A 412 -3.88 -8.67 -22.98
CA ALA A 412 -5.24 -9.16 -23.23
C ALA A 412 -6.02 -9.46 -21.95
N ASP A 413 -5.32 -9.70 -20.84
CA ASP A 413 -5.91 -10.08 -19.56
C ASP A 413 -6.30 -8.88 -18.69
N LEU A 414 -5.77 -7.69 -18.97
CA LEU A 414 -6.11 -6.47 -18.28
C LEU A 414 -7.07 -5.60 -19.10
N PRO A 415 -8.18 -5.15 -18.51
CA PRO A 415 -9.18 -4.37 -19.24
C PRO A 415 -8.66 -2.94 -19.53
N TYR A 416 -8.30 -2.68 -20.77
CA TYR A 416 -7.90 -1.35 -21.23
C TYR A 416 -9.06 -0.35 -21.18
N ILE A 417 -8.78 0.86 -20.68
CA ILE A 417 -9.69 2.00 -20.72
C ILE A 417 -9.11 3.15 -21.56
N GLY A 418 -9.75 3.49 -22.68
CA GLY A 418 -9.47 4.67 -23.49
C GLY A 418 -9.85 5.98 -22.79
N ALA A 419 -10.35 6.95 -23.55
CA ALA A 419 -10.97 8.15 -22.96
C ALA A 419 -12.21 7.79 -22.14
N SER A 420 -12.49 8.56 -21.08
CA SER A 420 -13.56 8.26 -20.12
C SER A 420 -14.51 9.43 -19.89
N GLU A 421 -15.71 9.12 -19.40
CA GLU A 421 -16.85 10.05 -19.31
C GLU A 421 -16.66 11.17 -18.28
N ASP A 422 -15.61 11.11 -17.44
CA ASP A 422 -15.16 12.19 -16.56
C ASP A 422 -14.35 13.29 -17.27
N GLY A 423 -14.07 13.12 -18.59
CA GLY A 423 -13.28 14.02 -19.41
C GLY A 423 -11.80 13.64 -19.51
N ARG A 424 -11.38 12.48 -18.93
CA ARG A 424 -10.00 11.97 -19.08
C ARG A 424 -9.76 11.50 -20.52
N GLY A 425 -8.63 11.91 -21.12
CA GLY A 425 -8.19 11.45 -22.43
C GLY A 425 -7.59 10.04 -22.39
N ALA A 426 -7.54 9.38 -23.55
CA ALA A 426 -6.85 8.10 -23.70
C ALA A 426 -5.35 8.28 -23.38
N GLY A 427 -4.78 7.34 -22.62
CA GLY A 427 -3.38 7.40 -22.19
C GLY A 427 -3.12 8.32 -20.98
N GLU A 428 -4.04 9.22 -20.62
CA GLU A 428 -3.93 9.96 -19.36
C GLU A 428 -4.02 8.98 -18.17
N PRO A 429 -3.20 9.12 -17.09
CA PRO A 429 -3.20 8.20 -15.97
C PRO A 429 -4.53 8.22 -15.20
N LEU A 430 -4.84 7.11 -14.55
CA LEU A 430 -5.92 7.01 -13.57
C LEU A 430 -5.43 7.53 -12.20
N SER A 431 -6.37 7.91 -11.34
CA SER A 431 -6.06 8.29 -9.95
C SER A 431 -5.36 7.15 -9.21
N ALA A 432 -4.32 7.47 -8.46
CA ALA A 432 -3.56 6.51 -7.68
C ALA A 432 -4.21 6.26 -6.32
N SER A 433 -4.28 5.00 -5.89
CA SER A 433 -4.86 4.60 -4.59
C SER A 433 -6.22 5.25 -4.33
N LEU A 434 -6.47 5.78 -3.15
CA LEU A 434 -7.58 6.65 -2.87
C LEU A 434 -7.12 8.13 -2.94
N ALA A 435 -7.05 8.67 -4.15
CA ALA A 435 -6.74 10.07 -4.41
C ALA A 435 -7.72 10.64 -5.43
N PRO A 436 -7.99 11.94 -5.43
CA PRO A 436 -8.78 12.58 -6.49
C PRO A 436 -8.18 12.36 -7.88
N ALA A 437 -9.00 12.40 -8.91
CA ALA A 437 -8.53 12.27 -10.29
C ALA A 437 -7.56 13.39 -10.67
N HIS A 438 -6.63 13.09 -11.58
CA HIS A 438 -5.63 14.07 -12.02
C HIS A 438 -6.27 15.31 -12.66
N GLY A 439 -5.75 16.49 -12.30
CA GLY A 439 -6.19 17.79 -12.84
C GLY A 439 -7.54 18.27 -12.31
N VAL A 440 -8.12 17.62 -11.31
CA VAL A 440 -9.35 18.07 -10.64
C VAL A 440 -9.01 19.16 -9.61
N LYS A 441 -9.79 20.25 -9.61
CA LYS A 441 -9.67 21.28 -8.56
C LYS A 441 -10.25 20.74 -7.26
N ILE A 442 -9.47 20.81 -6.18
CA ILE A 442 -9.83 20.32 -4.85
C ILE A 442 -9.90 21.48 -3.85
N ASN A 443 -10.92 21.46 -3.00
CA ASN A 443 -11.21 22.51 -2.00
C ASN A 443 -10.31 22.41 -0.74
N GLY A 444 -9.50 21.36 -0.62
CA GLY A 444 -8.57 21.16 0.49
C GLY A 444 -8.53 19.73 0.98
N VAL A 445 -7.48 19.42 1.75
CA VAL A 445 -7.17 18.04 2.19
C VAL A 445 -8.27 17.42 3.08
N LEU A 446 -8.94 18.21 3.92
CA LEU A 446 -10.02 17.72 4.78
C LEU A 446 -11.23 17.26 3.96
N SER A 447 -11.52 17.91 2.82
CA SER A 447 -12.59 17.47 1.93
C SER A 447 -12.26 16.13 1.26
N VAL A 448 -10.97 15.87 0.98
CA VAL A 448 -10.50 14.57 0.48
C VAL A 448 -10.76 13.47 1.51
N LEU A 449 -10.32 13.66 2.76
CA LEU A 449 -10.55 12.68 3.83
C LEU A 449 -12.05 12.39 4.03
N LYS A 450 -12.90 13.42 4.02
CA LYS A 450 -14.37 13.25 4.11
C LYS A 450 -14.94 12.47 2.92
N SER A 451 -14.43 12.69 1.72
CA SER A 451 -14.93 12.01 0.52
C SER A 451 -14.72 10.50 0.59
N PHE A 452 -13.60 10.05 1.15
CA PHE A 452 -13.29 8.63 1.26
C PHE A 452 -13.83 7.97 2.55
N ALA A 453 -14.24 8.74 3.56
CA ALA A 453 -14.84 8.22 4.79
C ALA A 453 -16.18 7.49 4.58
N GLY A 454 -16.83 7.69 3.43
CA GLY A 454 -18.07 6.99 3.07
C GLY A 454 -17.91 5.54 2.62
N ILE A 455 -16.68 5.05 2.46
CA ILE A 455 -16.39 3.65 2.09
C ILE A 455 -16.67 2.75 3.31
N ASP A 456 -17.36 1.63 3.09
CA ASP A 456 -17.51 0.59 4.11
C ASP A 456 -16.23 -0.26 4.21
N TYR A 457 -15.25 0.24 4.94
CA TYR A 457 -13.97 -0.44 5.14
C TYR A 457 -14.10 -1.79 5.85
N SER A 458 -15.23 -2.07 6.52
CA SER A 458 -15.46 -3.41 7.10
C SER A 458 -15.61 -4.51 6.04
N ARG A 459 -15.79 -4.14 4.77
CA ARG A 459 -15.85 -5.04 3.61
C ARG A 459 -14.66 -4.88 2.66
N ILE A 460 -13.86 -3.82 2.82
CA ILE A 460 -12.68 -3.51 2.01
C ILE A 460 -11.44 -3.71 2.89
N VAL A 461 -11.01 -4.97 3.03
CA VAL A 461 -10.09 -5.40 4.09
C VAL A 461 -8.67 -5.75 3.61
N ASN A 462 -8.36 -5.48 2.35
CA ASN A 462 -7.01 -5.74 1.84
C ASN A 462 -6.13 -4.48 1.84
N GLY A 463 -6.61 -3.37 2.43
CA GLY A 463 -5.89 -2.10 2.48
C GLY A 463 -6.03 -1.26 1.21
N GLY A 464 -5.32 -0.17 1.19
CA GLY A 464 -5.27 0.84 0.13
C GLY A 464 -5.38 2.24 0.72
N PRO A 465 -4.27 3.00 0.80
CA PRO A 465 -4.24 4.27 1.50
C PRO A 465 -4.94 5.39 0.74
N ILE A 466 -5.50 6.33 1.49
CA ILE A 466 -5.71 7.69 0.99
C ILE A 466 -4.32 8.30 0.82
N THR A 467 -3.98 8.67 -0.42
CA THR A 467 -2.69 9.25 -0.74
C THR A 467 -2.82 10.76 -0.89
N ILE A 468 -2.05 11.50 -0.10
CA ILE A 468 -2.04 12.97 -0.07
C ILE A 468 -0.62 13.45 -0.31
N GLU A 469 -0.47 14.30 -1.34
CA GLU A 469 0.80 14.94 -1.68
C GLU A 469 0.86 16.31 -1.00
N LEU A 470 1.80 16.51 -0.10
CA LEU A 470 1.98 17.76 0.65
C LEU A 470 3.07 18.62 0.01
N SER A 471 2.84 19.94 -0.02
CA SER A 471 3.90 20.89 -0.37
C SER A 471 4.90 20.99 0.79
N PRO A 472 6.21 21.02 0.54
CA PRO A 472 7.23 21.25 1.59
C PRO A 472 7.06 22.59 2.32
N THR A 473 6.31 23.54 1.74
CA THR A 473 6.02 24.83 2.35
C THR A 473 5.31 24.72 3.70
N ILE A 474 4.64 23.60 3.98
CA ILE A 474 3.99 23.32 5.27
C ILE A 474 5.00 23.38 6.42
N PHE A 475 6.22 22.90 6.19
CA PHE A 475 7.27 22.79 7.21
C PHE A 475 8.13 24.05 7.37
N LYS A 476 7.84 25.12 6.59
CA LYS A 476 8.55 26.42 6.73
C LYS A 476 8.21 27.17 8.02
N TYR A 477 7.14 26.77 8.69
CA TYR A 477 6.65 27.41 9.91
C TYR A 477 6.58 26.40 11.06
N ASP A 478 6.82 26.84 12.28
CA ASP A 478 6.82 26.00 13.49
C ASP A 478 5.51 25.26 13.73
N GLU A 479 4.40 25.77 13.19
CA GLU A 479 3.09 25.15 13.28
C GLU A 479 2.90 23.96 12.34
N GLY A 480 3.78 23.73 11.37
CA GLY A 480 3.60 22.74 10.31
C GLY A 480 3.41 21.32 10.83
N ILE A 481 4.29 20.90 11.76
CA ILE A 481 4.19 19.59 12.43
C ILE A 481 2.86 19.49 13.21
N SER A 482 2.46 20.52 13.94
CA SER A 482 1.21 20.50 14.71
C SER A 482 -0.02 20.41 13.81
N LYS A 483 -0.03 21.08 12.66
CA LYS A 483 -1.09 20.97 11.65
C LYS A 483 -1.16 19.56 11.07
N LEU A 484 0.00 18.95 10.82
CA LEU A 484 0.06 17.59 10.30
C LEU A 484 -0.44 16.55 11.34
N VAL A 485 -0.07 16.71 12.61
CA VAL A 485 -0.61 15.91 13.72
C VAL A 485 -2.15 16.00 13.76
N ASN A 486 -2.69 17.22 13.64
CA ASN A 486 -4.14 17.43 13.63
C ASN A 486 -4.81 16.81 12.40
N LEU A 487 -4.16 16.82 11.24
CA LEU A 487 -4.64 16.13 10.04
C LEU A 487 -4.73 14.60 10.25
N ILE A 488 -3.71 14.01 10.88
CA ILE A 488 -3.68 12.58 11.19
C ILE A 488 -4.78 12.22 12.21
N LYS A 489 -4.95 13.03 13.25
CA LYS A 489 -6.06 12.85 14.22
C LYS A 489 -7.42 12.96 13.54
N TYR A 490 -7.58 13.90 12.61
CA TYR A 490 -8.80 14.04 11.84
C TYR A 490 -9.05 12.82 10.92
N PHE A 491 -8.01 12.27 10.32
CA PHE A 491 -8.09 11.03 9.54
C PHE A 491 -8.64 9.85 10.38
N VAL A 492 -8.17 9.70 11.62
CA VAL A 492 -8.70 8.69 12.57
C VAL A 492 -10.16 9.01 12.93
N HIS A 493 -10.45 10.26 13.26
CA HIS A 493 -11.79 10.71 13.68
C HIS A 493 -12.88 10.44 12.62
N VAL A 494 -12.58 10.62 11.34
CA VAL A 494 -13.56 10.37 10.27
C VAL A 494 -13.66 8.91 9.85
N GLY A 495 -12.88 8.00 10.46
CA GLY A 495 -13.00 6.56 10.26
C GLY A 495 -12.38 6.05 8.95
N ASN A 496 -11.35 6.70 8.43
CA ASN A 496 -10.60 6.19 7.29
C ASN A 496 -9.63 5.06 7.72
N GLN A 497 -9.26 4.20 6.78
CA GLN A 497 -8.51 2.97 7.06
C GLN A 497 -6.99 3.15 7.04
N GLN A 498 -6.45 3.71 5.96
CA GLN A 498 -5.02 3.95 5.79
C GLN A 498 -4.76 5.33 5.18
N LEU A 499 -3.63 5.93 5.58
CA LEU A 499 -3.19 7.24 5.10
C LEU A 499 -1.72 7.17 4.70
N GLN A 500 -1.40 7.67 3.53
CA GLN A 500 -0.06 7.90 3.05
C GLN A 500 0.15 9.39 2.76
N LEU A 501 1.15 9.97 3.39
CA LEU A 501 1.53 11.35 3.22
C LEU A 501 2.87 11.42 2.50
N ASN A 502 2.88 12.05 1.33
CA ASN A 502 4.10 12.30 0.57
C ASN A 502 4.42 13.79 0.62
N VAL A 503 5.69 14.13 0.76
CA VAL A 503 6.15 15.52 0.69
C VAL A 503 6.98 15.68 -0.57
N LEU A 504 6.49 16.47 -1.52
CA LEU A 504 7.10 16.61 -2.84
C LEU A 504 7.20 18.08 -3.25
N ASP A 505 8.38 18.48 -3.74
CA ASP A 505 8.61 19.76 -4.38
C ASP A 505 8.60 19.61 -5.91
N ALA A 506 7.68 20.29 -6.58
CA ALA A 506 7.56 20.22 -8.04
C ALA A 506 8.80 20.76 -8.74
N ALA A 507 9.39 21.85 -8.22
CA ALA A 507 10.59 22.44 -8.83
C ALA A 507 11.79 21.50 -8.74
N VAL A 508 11.94 20.78 -7.61
CA VAL A 508 12.99 19.77 -7.45
C VAL A 508 12.77 18.59 -8.40
N LEU A 509 11.53 18.16 -8.60
CA LEU A 509 11.22 17.07 -9.53
C LEU A 509 11.46 17.47 -10.98
N GLU A 510 11.10 18.70 -11.37
CA GLU A 510 11.34 19.24 -12.71
C GLU A 510 12.85 19.38 -12.97
N ASP A 511 13.62 19.88 -12.02
CA ASP A 511 15.07 19.97 -12.12
C ASP A 511 15.71 18.57 -12.18
N ALA A 512 15.23 17.61 -11.41
CA ALA A 512 15.70 16.22 -11.45
C ALA A 512 15.42 15.51 -12.79
N MET A 513 14.36 15.90 -13.50
CA MET A 513 14.11 15.42 -14.87
C MET A 513 15.07 16.05 -15.89
N ALA A 514 15.48 17.31 -15.67
CA ALA A 514 16.38 18.04 -16.56
C ALA A 514 17.87 17.71 -16.27
N HIS A 515 18.23 17.55 -15.00
CA HIS A 515 19.61 17.36 -14.51
C HIS A 515 19.68 16.16 -13.53
N PRO A 516 19.45 14.92 -14.00
CA PRO A 516 19.36 13.75 -13.13
C PRO A 516 20.65 13.46 -12.33
N GLU A 517 21.80 13.88 -12.84
CA GLU A 517 23.10 13.72 -12.18
C GLU A 517 23.20 14.46 -10.84
N ASN A 518 22.42 15.54 -10.65
CA ASN A 518 22.39 16.32 -9.42
C ASN A 518 21.44 15.76 -8.35
N HIS A 519 20.58 14.80 -8.74
CA HIS A 519 19.47 14.31 -7.91
C HIS A 519 19.45 12.78 -7.76
N ARG A 520 20.62 12.13 -7.81
CA ARG A 520 20.72 10.65 -7.78
C ARG A 520 20.08 10.02 -6.53
N ASN A 521 20.07 10.74 -5.41
CA ASN A 521 19.55 10.25 -4.13
C ASN A 521 18.10 10.74 -3.86
N LEU A 522 17.42 11.33 -4.85
CA LEU A 522 16.05 11.79 -4.69
C LEU A 522 15.11 10.60 -4.66
N ILE A 523 14.60 10.27 -3.48
CA ILE A 523 13.63 9.21 -3.28
C ILE A 523 12.22 9.78 -3.42
N VAL A 524 11.34 9.06 -4.10
CA VAL A 524 9.92 9.38 -4.20
C VAL A 524 9.07 8.14 -3.94
N ARG A 525 7.89 8.37 -3.38
CA ARG A 525 6.87 7.33 -3.21
C ARG A 525 6.00 7.26 -4.45
N VAL A 526 5.95 6.09 -5.11
CA VAL A 526 5.17 5.93 -6.34
C VAL A 526 3.74 5.48 -6.01
N TRP A 527 3.53 4.22 -5.60
CA TRP A 527 2.23 3.67 -5.19
C TRP A 527 2.42 2.56 -4.14
N GLY A 528 2.78 2.92 -2.93
CA GLY A 528 3.06 1.92 -1.91
C GLY A 528 4.47 1.32 -1.99
N TRP A 529 5.28 1.72 -2.99
CA TRP A 529 6.71 1.48 -3.08
C TRP A 529 7.45 2.80 -3.31
N SER A 530 8.71 2.85 -2.96
CA SER A 530 9.59 4.00 -3.14
C SER A 530 10.72 3.65 -4.10
N GLY A 531 11.23 4.64 -4.83
CA GLY A 531 12.35 4.46 -5.74
C GLY A 531 13.11 5.76 -5.94
N TYR A 532 14.30 5.66 -6.50
CA TYR A 532 15.07 6.82 -6.91
C TYR A 532 14.42 7.46 -8.13
N PHE A 533 14.01 8.71 -8.00
CA PHE A 533 13.21 9.40 -9.02
C PHE A 533 13.89 9.43 -10.39
N THR A 534 15.20 9.63 -10.42
CA THR A 534 15.99 9.69 -11.65
C THR A 534 16.13 8.35 -12.37
N GLU A 535 15.88 7.24 -11.69
CA GLU A 535 15.93 5.88 -12.25
C GLU A 535 14.55 5.38 -12.71
N LEU A 536 13.48 6.11 -12.39
CA LEU A 536 12.13 5.76 -12.83
C LEU A 536 11.95 5.99 -14.32
N ALA A 537 11.17 5.12 -14.97
CA ALA A 537 10.75 5.35 -16.34
C ALA A 537 9.97 6.68 -16.47
N PRO A 538 10.08 7.40 -17.61
CA PRO A 538 9.53 8.75 -17.77
C PRO A 538 8.02 8.87 -17.49
N GLU A 539 7.24 7.82 -17.72
CA GLU A 539 5.81 7.80 -17.39
C GLU A 539 5.54 7.85 -15.89
N TYR A 540 6.37 7.18 -15.06
CA TYR A 540 6.28 7.24 -13.60
C TYR A 540 6.73 8.61 -13.08
N GLN A 541 7.82 9.17 -13.62
CA GLN A 541 8.28 10.51 -13.28
C GLN A 541 7.18 11.56 -13.53
N ARG A 542 6.57 11.54 -14.72
CA ARG A 542 5.44 12.42 -15.07
C ARG A 542 4.22 12.19 -14.18
N HIS A 543 3.93 10.93 -13.83
CA HIS A 543 2.82 10.62 -12.94
C HIS A 543 3.03 11.22 -11.54
N VAL A 544 4.23 11.11 -10.97
CA VAL A 544 4.57 11.70 -9.66
C VAL A 544 4.53 13.23 -9.74
N LEU A 545 5.11 13.84 -10.77
CA LEU A 545 5.12 15.28 -10.96
C LEU A 545 3.71 15.89 -11.04
N ASN A 546 2.79 15.21 -11.74
CA ASN A 546 1.44 15.71 -12.02
C ASN A 546 0.42 15.46 -10.89
N ARG A 547 0.83 14.91 -9.75
CA ARG A 547 -0.06 14.76 -8.59
C ARG A 547 -0.39 16.11 -7.99
N HIS A 548 -1.62 16.24 -7.47
CA HIS A 548 -2.05 17.47 -6.80
C HIS A 548 -1.33 17.65 -5.46
N LYS A 549 -0.71 18.80 -5.25
CA LYS A 549 0.02 19.13 -4.02
C LYS A 549 -0.82 20.04 -3.13
N TYR A 550 -1.00 19.62 -1.87
CA TYR A 550 -1.80 20.34 -0.90
C TYR A 550 -0.93 21.23 0.00
N THR A 551 -1.47 22.37 0.38
CA THR A 551 -1.00 23.20 1.51
C THR A 551 -1.96 23.05 2.68
N LEU A 552 -1.46 23.07 3.93
CA LEU A 552 -2.26 22.99 5.16
C LEU A 552 -2.45 24.37 5.80
#